data_d536415fb7e774ad39a966aacd3ac71f
#
_entry.id   d536415fb7e774ad39a966aacd3ac71f
#
_cell.length_a   1.000
_cell.length_b   1.000
_cell.length_c   1.000
_cell.angle_alpha   90.00
_cell.angle_beta   90.00
_cell.angle_gamma   90.00
#
_symmetry.space_group_name_H-M   'P 1'
#
loop_
_entity.id
_entity.type
_entity.pdbx_description
1 polymer ?
#
loop_
_entity_poly.entity_id
_entity_poly.type
_entity_poly.pdbx_seq_one_letter_code
_entity_poly.pdbx_strand_id
1 'polypeptide(L)'
;SEDLLVERINSDLVNILGNLVNRTVSMAYKYFDGVISNPSVRESIDDELINMSENLYDNVKIKMDSLHIGDAIDEIFNVLKRCNKYIDETTPWVLAKDETKKDRLATVLYNLLESIRICSILLGAYLPETSEKILKQLNTEQTSVESTLHFGALEIGKTLGEPEHLFARIEV
;
A
#
# COMPACT_ATOMS: atom_id res chain seq x y z
N SER A 1 10.76 20.04 -18.09
CA SER A 1 11.93 19.17 -18.17
C SER A 1 11.68 17.86 -17.44
N GLU A 2 12.46 16.87 -17.74
CA GLU A 2 12.39 15.54 -17.12
C GLU A 2 12.59 15.63 -15.61
N ASP A 3 13.54 16.47 -15.17
CA ASP A 3 13.81 16.68 -13.74
C ASP A 3 12.63 17.28 -12.98
N LEU A 4 11.94 18.25 -13.56
CA LEU A 4 10.74 18.85 -12.95
C LEU A 4 9.58 17.85 -12.86
N LEU A 5 9.43 16.97 -13.85
CA LEU A 5 8.43 15.92 -13.84
C LEU A 5 8.71 14.92 -12.73
N VAL A 6 9.98 14.50 -12.59
CA VAL A 6 10.41 13.55 -11.55
C VAL A 6 10.21 14.16 -10.17
N GLU A 7 10.59 15.41 -9.93
CA GLU A 7 10.37 16.11 -8.66
C GLU A 7 8.89 16.18 -8.29
N ARG A 8 8.04 16.53 -9.25
CA ARG A 8 6.59 16.63 -9.04
C ARG A 8 5.99 15.27 -8.71
N ILE A 9 6.35 14.23 -9.46
CA ILE A 9 5.88 12.87 -9.24
C ILE A 9 6.36 12.39 -7.87
N ASN A 10 7.62 12.63 -7.52
CA ASN A 10 8.19 12.25 -6.23
C ASN A 10 7.43 12.91 -5.08
N SER A 11 7.17 14.22 -5.16
CA SER A 11 6.44 14.95 -4.13
C SER A 11 5.02 14.42 -3.95
N ASP A 12 4.26 14.31 -5.02
CA ASP A 12 2.87 13.85 -4.97
C ASP A 12 2.77 12.39 -4.52
N LEU A 13 3.61 11.51 -5.07
CA LEU A 13 3.61 10.09 -4.75
C LEU A 13 4.00 9.86 -3.30
N VAL A 14 5.05 10.52 -2.83
CA VAL A 14 5.52 10.38 -1.45
C VAL A 14 4.45 10.89 -0.47
N ASN A 15 3.81 12.02 -0.77
CA ASN A 15 2.74 12.55 0.07
C ASN A 15 1.52 11.61 0.12
N ILE A 16 1.05 11.14 -1.02
CA ILE A 16 -0.09 10.23 -1.08
C ILE A 16 0.24 8.90 -0.39
N LEU A 17 1.37 8.31 -0.71
CA LEU A 17 1.81 7.05 -0.14
C LEU A 17 2.11 7.18 1.35
N GLY A 18 2.81 8.22 1.76
CA GLY A 18 3.14 8.47 3.16
C GLY A 18 1.91 8.63 4.03
N ASN A 19 0.93 9.40 3.59
CA ASN A 19 -0.32 9.58 4.30
C ASN A 19 -1.11 8.26 4.40
N LEU A 20 -1.14 7.49 3.32
CA LEU A 20 -1.81 6.18 3.30
C LEU A 20 -1.13 5.20 4.26
N VAL A 21 0.19 5.11 4.25
CA VAL A 21 0.96 4.24 5.15
C VAL A 21 0.73 4.63 6.60
N ASN A 22 0.88 5.91 6.94
CA ASN A 22 0.69 6.40 8.30
C ASN A 22 -0.72 6.12 8.81
N ARG A 23 -1.72 6.39 7.99
CA ARG A 23 -3.12 6.16 8.35
C ARG A 23 -3.40 4.67 8.57
N THR A 24 -2.92 3.81 7.68
CA THR A 24 -3.16 2.37 7.74
C THR A 24 -2.44 1.73 8.92
N VAL A 25 -1.17 2.06 9.13
CA VAL A 25 -0.38 1.56 10.25
C VAL A 25 -0.99 2.03 11.59
N SER A 26 -1.42 3.28 11.66
CA SER A 26 -2.07 3.81 12.87
C SER A 26 -3.36 3.07 13.19
N MET A 27 -4.17 2.74 12.19
CA MET A 27 -5.38 1.94 12.38
C MET A 27 -5.05 0.51 12.83
N ALA A 28 -4.02 -0.11 12.27
CA ALA A 28 -3.57 -1.44 12.67
C ALA A 28 -3.13 -1.45 14.14
N TYR A 29 -2.41 -0.43 14.59
CA TYR A 29 -2.03 -0.29 15.99
C TYR A 29 -3.23 -0.05 16.90
N LYS A 30 -4.12 0.83 16.49
CA LYS A 30 -5.31 1.17 17.28
C LYS A 30 -6.26 -0.02 17.48
N TYR A 31 -6.45 -0.84 16.45
CA TYR A 31 -7.46 -1.90 16.46
C TYR A 31 -6.90 -3.31 16.69
N PHE A 32 -5.62 -3.54 16.39
CA PHE A 32 -4.99 -4.87 16.46
C PHE A 32 -3.59 -4.86 17.08
N ASP A 33 -3.25 -3.82 17.85
CA ASP A 33 -1.93 -3.69 18.51
C ASP A 33 -0.74 -3.80 17.53
N GLY A 34 -0.94 -3.40 16.29
CA GLY A 34 0.08 -3.44 15.24
C GLY A 34 0.29 -4.82 14.61
N VAL A 35 -0.49 -5.82 14.99
CA VAL A 35 -0.37 -7.16 14.44
C VAL A 35 -1.08 -7.24 13.09
N ILE A 36 -0.41 -7.85 12.10
CA ILE A 36 -0.99 -8.13 10.79
C ILE A 36 -1.97 -9.29 10.93
N SER A 37 -3.26 -8.99 10.79
CA SER A 37 -4.34 -9.91 11.07
C SER A 37 -4.78 -10.71 9.83
N ASN A 38 -5.38 -11.88 10.06
CA ASN A 38 -5.82 -12.79 9.01
C ASN A 38 -7.00 -12.20 8.20
N PRO A 39 -6.90 -12.12 6.85
CA PRO A 39 -7.99 -11.64 6.00
C PRO A 39 -9.02 -12.74 5.71
N SER A 40 -9.85 -13.06 6.69
CA SER A 40 -10.78 -14.20 6.61
C SER A 40 -12.17 -13.88 6.06
N VAL A 41 -12.53 -12.60 5.92
CA VAL A 41 -13.87 -12.16 5.49
C VAL A 41 -13.76 -11.27 4.23
N ARG A 42 -13.63 -11.92 3.08
CA ARG A 42 -13.61 -11.23 1.78
C ARG A 42 -15.03 -10.85 1.36
N GLU A 43 -15.18 -9.64 0.83
CA GLU A 43 -16.42 -9.15 0.23
C GLU A 43 -16.15 -8.67 -1.21
N SER A 44 -17.20 -8.56 -2.00
CA SER A 44 -17.08 -8.20 -3.42
C SER A 44 -16.41 -6.85 -3.65
N ILE A 45 -16.56 -5.91 -2.72
CA ILE A 45 -15.91 -4.59 -2.79
C ILE A 45 -14.37 -4.69 -2.76
N ASP A 46 -13.83 -5.78 -2.24
CA ASP A 46 -12.38 -6.00 -2.16
C ASP A 46 -11.77 -6.38 -3.51
N ASP A 47 -12.58 -6.91 -4.42
CA ASP A 47 -12.11 -7.53 -5.67
C ASP A 47 -11.37 -6.54 -6.56
N GLU A 48 -11.87 -5.32 -6.68
CA GLU A 48 -11.23 -4.31 -7.53
C GLU A 48 -9.82 -3.96 -7.04
N LEU A 49 -9.66 -3.72 -5.74
CA LEU A 49 -8.35 -3.40 -5.16
C LEU A 49 -7.38 -4.58 -5.29
N ILE A 50 -7.84 -5.78 -4.99
CA ILE A 50 -7.02 -6.99 -5.10
C ILE A 50 -6.57 -7.21 -6.55
N ASN A 51 -7.49 -7.10 -7.51
CA ASN A 51 -7.17 -7.29 -8.92
C ASN A 51 -6.22 -6.21 -9.45
N MET A 52 -6.42 -4.95 -9.09
CA MET A 52 -5.51 -3.88 -9.47
C MET A 52 -4.10 -4.10 -8.92
N SER A 53 -3.99 -4.57 -7.68
CA SER A 53 -2.71 -4.84 -7.03
C SER A 53 -1.99 -6.04 -7.67
N GLU A 54 -2.70 -7.12 -7.97
CA GLU A 54 -2.12 -8.30 -8.63
C GLU A 54 -1.66 -8.02 -10.06
N ASN A 55 -2.34 -7.13 -10.77
CA ASN A 55 -1.99 -6.77 -12.16
C ASN A 55 -1.01 -5.61 -12.25
N LEU A 56 -0.64 -5.01 -11.14
CA LEU A 56 0.18 -3.80 -11.15
C LEU A 56 1.55 -4.03 -11.80
N TYR A 57 2.23 -5.13 -11.48
CA TYR A 57 3.51 -5.45 -12.10
C TYR A 57 3.43 -5.48 -13.62
N ASP A 58 2.45 -6.21 -14.17
CA ASP A 58 2.27 -6.35 -15.61
C ASP A 58 1.98 -4.99 -16.26
N ASN A 59 1.13 -4.18 -15.63
CA ASN A 59 0.78 -2.85 -16.14
C ASN A 59 1.98 -1.91 -16.14
N VAL A 60 2.78 -1.93 -15.06
CA VAL A 60 4.02 -1.14 -14.97
C VAL A 60 5.01 -1.61 -16.03
N LYS A 61 5.19 -2.92 -16.19
CA LYS A 61 6.13 -3.51 -17.15
C LYS A 61 5.79 -3.11 -18.59
N ILE A 62 4.52 -3.16 -18.96
CA ILE A 62 4.06 -2.76 -20.31
C ILE A 62 4.45 -1.30 -20.59
N LYS A 63 4.24 -0.40 -19.64
CA LYS A 63 4.59 1.02 -19.78
C LYS A 63 6.09 1.22 -19.86
N MET A 64 6.86 0.50 -19.05
CA MET A 64 8.33 0.57 -19.06
C MET A 64 8.92 0.03 -20.36
N ASP A 65 8.41 -1.09 -20.86
CA ASP A 65 8.85 -1.68 -22.14
C ASP A 65 8.58 -0.72 -23.32
N SER A 66 7.59 0.14 -23.21
CA SER A 66 7.26 1.19 -24.18
C SER A 66 7.98 2.52 -23.89
N LEU A 67 8.88 2.56 -22.91
CA LEU A 67 9.62 3.75 -22.47
C LEU A 67 8.69 4.88 -21.95
N HIS A 68 7.52 4.54 -21.42
CA HIS A 68 6.56 5.48 -20.85
C HIS A 68 6.67 5.47 -19.31
N ILE A 69 7.77 6.03 -18.78
CA ILE A 69 8.08 6.03 -17.33
C ILE A 69 6.99 6.73 -16.52
N GLY A 70 6.52 7.90 -16.98
CA GLY A 70 5.44 8.64 -16.31
C GLY A 70 4.16 7.82 -16.19
N ASP A 71 3.79 7.12 -17.26
CA ASP A 71 2.61 6.27 -17.30
C ASP A 71 2.77 5.05 -16.37
N ALA A 72 3.99 4.49 -16.26
CA ALA A 72 4.29 3.41 -15.34
C ALA A 72 4.07 3.84 -13.88
N ILE A 73 4.51 5.03 -13.52
CA ILE A 73 4.31 5.60 -12.19
C ILE A 73 2.83 5.89 -11.94
N ASP A 74 2.11 6.36 -12.95
CA ASP A 74 0.65 6.59 -12.87
C ASP A 74 -0.11 5.30 -12.54
N GLU A 75 0.35 4.14 -13.02
CA GLU A 75 -0.25 2.86 -12.65
C GLU A 75 -0.15 2.61 -11.13
N ILE A 76 0.99 2.93 -10.53
CA ILE A 76 1.16 2.83 -9.07
C ILE A 76 0.23 3.82 -8.35
N PHE A 77 0.16 5.07 -8.81
CA PHE A 77 -0.76 6.08 -8.28
C PHE A 77 -2.21 5.60 -8.29
N ASN A 78 -2.64 4.94 -9.36
CA ASN A 78 -4.00 4.47 -9.49
C ASN A 78 -4.35 3.46 -8.38
N VAL A 79 -3.43 2.57 -8.03
CA VAL A 79 -3.63 1.64 -6.92
C VAL A 79 -3.69 2.40 -5.59
N LEU A 80 -2.82 3.37 -5.37
CA LEU A 80 -2.80 4.18 -4.15
C LEU A 80 -4.10 4.98 -3.98
N LYS A 81 -4.60 5.57 -5.05
CA LYS A 81 -5.89 6.26 -5.05
C LYS A 81 -7.04 5.29 -4.77
N ARG A 82 -6.96 4.08 -5.30
CA ARG A 82 -7.95 3.04 -5.03
C ARG A 82 -7.94 2.62 -3.57
N CYS A 83 -6.76 2.55 -2.94
CA CYS A 83 -6.64 2.30 -1.50
C CYS A 83 -7.37 3.38 -0.69
N ASN A 84 -7.16 4.65 -0.99
CA ASN A 84 -7.82 5.75 -0.30
C ASN A 84 -9.35 5.69 -0.46
N LYS A 85 -9.82 5.41 -1.66
CA LYS A 85 -11.25 5.22 -1.92
C LYS A 85 -11.81 4.01 -1.17
N TYR A 86 -11.05 2.92 -1.10
CA TYR A 86 -11.41 1.71 -0.37
C TYR A 86 -11.62 1.99 1.13
N ILE A 87 -10.76 2.81 1.73
CA ILE A 87 -10.94 3.26 3.12
C ILE A 87 -12.28 3.97 3.30
N ASP A 88 -12.61 4.89 2.39
CA ASP A 88 -13.86 5.64 2.45
C ASP A 88 -15.10 4.74 2.24
N GLU A 89 -14.97 3.73 1.40
CA GLU A 89 -16.05 2.77 1.12
C GLU A 89 -16.27 1.77 2.26
N THR A 90 -15.21 1.32 2.91
CA THR A 90 -15.27 0.29 3.95
C THR A 90 -15.43 0.86 5.36
N THR A 91 -15.11 2.13 5.55
CA THR A 91 -15.23 2.84 6.83
C THR A 91 -14.70 2.03 8.02
N PRO A 92 -13.36 1.78 8.10
CA PRO A 92 -12.79 0.91 9.16
C PRO A 92 -13.14 1.37 10.57
N TRP A 93 -13.24 2.69 10.79
CA TRP A 93 -13.61 3.26 12.10
C TRP A 93 -15.05 2.91 12.53
N VAL A 94 -15.94 2.64 11.57
CA VAL A 94 -17.30 2.17 11.86
C VAL A 94 -17.27 0.68 12.19
N LEU A 95 -16.52 -0.11 11.41
CA LEU A 95 -16.33 -1.54 11.67
C LEU A 95 -15.74 -1.78 13.06
N ALA A 96 -14.83 -0.92 13.49
CA ALA A 96 -14.15 -1.03 14.78
C ALA A 96 -15.09 -0.85 15.99
N LYS A 97 -16.26 -0.23 15.80
CA LYS A 97 -17.24 -0.03 16.85
C LYS A 97 -18.12 -1.26 17.12
N ASP A 98 -18.06 -2.26 16.25
CA ASP A 98 -18.89 -3.46 16.31
C ASP A 98 -17.98 -4.70 16.44
N GLU A 99 -18.00 -5.30 17.63
CA GLU A 99 -17.19 -6.50 17.92
C GLU A 99 -17.47 -7.67 16.95
N THR A 100 -18.68 -7.78 16.44
CA THR A 100 -19.07 -8.83 15.50
C THR A 100 -18.41 -8.65 14.12
N LYS A 101 -17.87 -7.47 13.83
CA LYS A 101 -17.23 -7.11 12.56
C LYS A 101 -15.70 -7.03 12.65
N LYS A 102 -15.11 -7.52 13.73
CA LYS A 102 -13.67 -7.50 13.94
C LYS A 102 -12.91 -8.26 12.84
N ASP A 103 -13.42 -9.42 12.41
CA ASP A 103 -12.79 -10.20 11.34
C ASP A 103 -12.89 -9.48 9.99
N ARG A 104 -13.99 -8.78 9.74
CA ARG A 104 -14.12 -7.94 8.54
C ARG A 104 -13.13 -6.78 8.58
N LEU A 105 -12.98 -6.11 9.71
CA LEU A 105 -12.00 -5.05 9.90
C LEU A 105 -10.57 -5.57 9.64
N ALA A 106 -10.24 -6.74 10.16
CA ALA A 106 -8.95 -7.38 9.92
C ALA A 106 -8.67 -7.57 8.43
N THR A 107 -9.67 -8.03 7.67
CA THR A 107 -9.57 -8.22 6.22
C THR A 107 -9.32 -6.88 5.51
N VAL A 108 -10.06 -5.84 5.87
CA VAL A 108 -9.90 -4.51 5.27
C VAL A 108 -8.49 -3.97 5.48
N LEU A 109 -7.98 -4.05 6.70
CA LEU A 109 -6.62 -3.57 7.01
C LEU A 109 -5.55 -4.41 6.30
N TYR A 110 -5.73 -5.73 6.24
CA TYR A 110 -4.81 -6.59 5.49
C TYR A 110 -4.76 -6.22 4.02
N ASN A 111 -5.91 -6.00 3.39
CA ASN A 111 -5.98 -5.63 1.97
C ASN A 111 -5.25 -4.32 1.70
N LEU A 112 -5.36 -3.35 2.59
CA LEU A 112 -4.62 -2.09 2.50
C LEU A 112 -3.11 -2.31 2.64
N LEU A 113 -2.69 -3.04 3.67
CA LEU A 113 -1.27 -3.31 3.94
C LEU A 113 -0.62 -4.09 2.80
N GLU A 114 -1.30 -5.10 2.27
CA GLU A 114 -0.77 -5.88 1.15
C GLU A 114 -0.68 -5.06 -0.13
N SER A 115 -1.66 -4.23 -0.42
CA SER A 115 -1.62 -3.31 -1.56
C SER A 115 -0.47 -2.30 -1.42
N ILE A 116 -0.24 -1.79 -0.22
CA ILE A 116 0.89 -0.91 0.09
C ILE A 116 2.22 -1.64 -0.14
N ARG A 117 2.34 -2.90 0.28
CA ARG A 117 3.55 -3.71 0.05
C ARG A 117 3.85 -3.82 -1.44
N ILE A 118 2.88 -4.21 -2.24
CA ILE A 118 3.04 -4.38 -3.70
C ILE A 118 3.44 -3.05 -4.34
N CYS A 119 2.73 -1.96 -4.05
CA CYS A 119 3.06 -0.63 -4.58
C CYS A 119 4.48 -0.20 -4.18
N SER A 120 4.88 -0.45 -2.94
CA SER A 120 6.19 -0.04 -2.42
C SER A 120 7.33 -0.78 -3.10
N ILE A 121 7.17 -2.09 -3.36
CA ILE A 121 8.18 -2.88 -4.08
C ILE A 121 8.37 -2.32 -5.49
N LEU A 122 7.28 -2.11 -6.22
CA LEU A 122 7.35 -1.62 -7.60
C LEU A 122 7.83 -0.17 -7.67
N LEU A 123 7.56 0.61 -6.65
CA LEU A 123 8.09 1.97 -6.52
C LEU A 123 9.61 1.97 -6.34
N GLY A 124 10.20 0.89 -5.85
CA GLY A 124 11.63 0.78 -5.57
C GLY A 124 12.52 1.02 -6.78
N ALA A 125 12.02 0.81 -8.01
CA ALA A 125 12.75 1.12 -9.24
C ALA A 125 12.98 2.63 -9.42
N TYR A 126 12.12 3.47 -8.82
CA TYR A 126 12.13 4.92 -8.97
C TYR A 126 12.54 5.64 -7.69
N LEU A 127 12.10 5.15 -6.55
CA LEU A 127 12.35 5.72 -5.22
C LEU A 127 12.81 4.62 -4.26
N PRO A 128 14.05 4.14 -4.40
CA PRO A 128 14.53 2.99 -3.62
C PRO A 128 14.56 3.26 -2.11
N GLU A 129 14.90 4.46 -1.68
CA GLU A 129 14.93 4.78 -0.24
C GLU A 129 13.54 4.81 0.37
N THR A 130 12.57 5.37 -0.32
CA THR A 130 11.16 5.40 0.11
C THR A 130 10.61 3.98 0.20
N SER A 131 10.85 3.16 -0.82
CA SER A 131 10.45 1.76 -0.85
C SER A 131 11.01 1.00 0.35
N GLU A 132 12.30 1.11 0.61
CA GLU A 132 12.97 0.43 1.72
C GLU A 132 12.37 0.82 3.08
N LYS A 133 12.12 2.11 3.30
CA LYS A 133 11.52 2.60 4.54
C LYS A 133 10.13 2.02 4.77
N ILE A 134 9.29 1.99 3.74
CA ILE A 134 7.93 1.47 3.87
C ILE A 134 7.94 -0.04 4.11
N LEU A 135 8.74 -0.80 3.36
CA LEU A 135 8.84 -2.24 3.55
C LEU A 135 9.36 -2.61 4.94
N LYS A 136 10.28 -1.81 5.47
CA LYS A 136 10.74 -1.96 6.85
C LYS A 136 9.62 -1.66 7.85
N GLN A 137 8.82 -0.63 7.61
CA GLN A 137 7.64 -0.29 8.42
C GLN A 137 6.64 -1.44 8.43
N LEU A 138 6.44 -2.12 7.31
CA LEU A 138 5.58 -3.30 7.20
C LEU A 138 6.18 -4.53 7.86
N ASN A 139 7.45 -4.50 8.21
CA ASN A 139 8.19 -5.64 8.80
C ASN A 139 8.09 -6.91 7.94
N THR A 140 8.12 -6.75 6.62
CA THR A 140 8.00 -7.85 5.67
C THR A 140 9.36 -8.31 5.15
N GLU A 141 9.49 -9.62 4.93
CA GLU A 141 10.60 -10.23 4.20
C GLU A 141 10.21 -10.52 2.74
N GLN A 142 8.94 -10.33 2.39
CA GLN A 142 8.42 -10.54 1.04
C GLN A 142 8.62 -9.27 0.20
N THR A 143 9.85 -9.07 -0.25
CA THR A 143 10.29 -7.83 -0.93
C THR A 143 10.70 -8.03 -2.38
N SER A 144 10.60 -9.25 -2.93
CA SER A 144 10.94 -9.52 -4.32
C SER A 144 9.87 -9.03 -5.28
N VAL A 145 10.26 -8.71 -6.51
CA VAL A 145 9.32 -8.33 -7.56
C VAL A 145 8.35 -9.48 -7.85
N GLU A 146 8.83 -10.73 -7.86
CA GLU A 146 7.99 -11.91 -8.07
C GLU A 146 6.87 -12.02 -7.02
N SER A 147 7.15 -11.58 -5.79
CA SER A 147 6.15 -11.61 -4.71
C SER A 147 4.97 -10.67 -4.97
N THR A 148 5.08 -9.74 -5.91
CA THR A 148 4.00 -8.81 -6.26
C THR A 148 2.97 -9.41 -7.21
N LEU A 149 3.26 -10.56 -7.82
CA LEU A 149 2.38 -11.21 -8.79
C LEU A 149 1.16 -11.86 -8.15
N HIS A 150 1.22 -12.13 -6.86
CA HIS A 150 0.14 -12.76 -6.11
C HIS A 150 -0.20 -11.92 -4.88
N PHE A 151 -1.48 -11.64 -4.71
CA PHE A 151 -1.98 -10.95 -3.52
C PHE A 151 -2.00 -11.90 -2.34
N GLY A 152 -1.47 -11.46 -1.19
CA GLY A 152 -1.52 -12.24 0.04
C GLY A 152 -0.18 -12.74 0.55
N ALA A 153 0.94 -12.18 0.07
CA ALA A 153 2.27 -12.56 0.53
C ALA A 153 2.67 -11.90 1.86
N LEU A 154 2.01 -10.82 2.26
CA LEU A 154 2.31 -10.17 3.54
C LEU A 154 2.07 -11.15 4.71
N GLU A 155 3.03 -11.22 5.62
CA GLU A 155 3.04 -12.25 6.66
C GLU A 155 2.04 -11.95 7.77
N ILE A 156 1.06 -12.84 7.93
CA ILE A 156 0.05 -12.77 8.99
C ILE A 156 0.72 -13.09 10.34
N GLY A 157 0.35 -12.34 11.37
CA GLY A 157 0.83 -12.56 12.73
C GLY A 157 2.11 -11.80 13.09
N LYS A 158 2.79 -11.19 12.12
CA LYS A 158 3.92 -10.30 12.42
C LYS A 158 3.42 -8.95 12.93
N THR A 159 4.25 -8.28 13.72
CA THR A 159 3.97 -6.95 14.21
C THR A 159 4.62 -5.92 13.29
N LEU A 160 3.85 -4.94 12.85
CA LEU A 160 4.35 -3.80 12.07
C LEU A 160 5.39 -3.01 12.88
N GLY A 161 6.27 -2.28 12.19
CA GLY A 161 7.07 -1.25 12.84
C GLY A 161 6.17 -0.18 13.46
N GLU A 162 6.65 0.48 14.51
CA GLU A 162 5.89 1.54 15.16
C GLU A 162 5.54 2.66 14.17
N PRO A 163 4.38 3.34 14.35
CA PRO A 163 4.03 4.46 13.50
C PRO A 163 5.10 5.55 13.62
N GLU A 164 5.85 5.72 12.55
CA GLU A 164 6.80 6.82 12.42
C GLU A 164 6.25 7.82 11.43
N HIS A 165 6.47 9.12 11.68
CA HIS A 165 6.20 10.14 10.69
C HIS A 165 7.31 10.11 9.62
N LEU A 166 7.39 8.96 8.90
CA LEU A 166 8.45 8.68 7.93
C LEU A 166 8.61 9.75 6.85
N PHE A 167 7.55 10.50 6.61
CA PHE A 167 7.48 11.46 5.52
C PHE A 167 7.22 12.90 5.98
N ALA A 168 7.12 13.16 7.28
CA ALA A 168 6.91 14.50 7.83
C ALA A 168 8.10 15.45 7.57
N ARG A 169 9.20 14.94 7.05
CA ARG A 169 10.44 15.69 6.79
C ARG A 169 10.91 15.63 5.34
N ILE A 170 10.12 15.10 4.43
CA ILE A 170 10.45 15.23 3.02
C ILE A 170 9.87 16.58 2.58
N GLU A 171 10.50 17.62 3.04
CA GLU A 171 10.36 18.93 2.45
C GLU A 171 11.19 18.93 1.16
N VAL A 172 10.52 19.17 0.11
CA VAL A 172 11.14 19.38 -1.19
C VAL A 172 11.76 20.78 -1.22
#